data_aef79d88be528ec6f8849c305ef5db38
#
_entry.id   aef79d88be528ec6f8849c305ef5db38
#
_cell.length_a   1.000
_cell.length_b   1.000
_cell.length_c   1.000
_cell.angle_alpha   90.00
_cell.angle_beta   90.00
_cell.angle_gamma   90.00
#
_symmetry.space_group_name_H-M   'P 1'
#
loop_
_entity.id
_entity.type
_entity.pdbx_description
1 polymer ?
#
loop_
_entity_poly.entity_id
_entity_poly.type
_entity_poly.pdbx_seq_one_letter_code
_entity_poly.pdbx_strand_id
1 'polypeptide(L)'
;GRGVRIFRDNRPASLSPIADCVKQYKIKSLNVIAHIRKATQGAVNIENTHPFIREIWGENWVFAHNGNLKDLPNMSESFCQPIGSTDSEAAFCYMAEFLKSRFKKKPTEMQIFQAIQEVSKELAAHGTFNFILSNGEWMIAHCSTNLHYLVRKAPFGKAHRIDDDGVIDFNDYAKDGDKVTIITTFPLTKDEPW
;
A
#
# COMPACT_ATOMS: atom_id res chain seq x y z
N GLY A 1 12.13 6.44 12.44
CA GLY A 1 12.63 5.16 12.93
C GLY A 1 12.37 4.05 11.92
N ARG A 2 13.14 2.98 11.94
CA ARG A 2 13.05 1.86 10.99
C ARG A 2 11.94 0.85 11.33
N GLY A 3 11.12 1.11 12.34
CA GLY A 3 10.05 0.21 12.78
C GLY A 3 8.79 0.37 11.94
N VAL A 4 8.09 -0.74 11.69
CA VAL A 4 6.76 -0.77 11.09
C VAL A 4 5.74 -1.03 12.18
N ARG A 5 4.68 -0.23 12.23
CA ARG A 5 3.52 -0.48 13.07
C ARG A 5 2.41 -1.03 12.18
N ILE A 6 1.85 -2.18 12.56
CA ILE A 6 0.89 -2.92 11.77
C ILE A 6 -0.41 -3.04 12.56
N PHE A 7 -1.52 -2.78 11.88
CA PHE A 7 -2.87 -3.00 12.38
C PHE A 7 -3.63 -3.78 11.32
N ARG A 8 -4.08 -4.98 11.64
CA ARG A 8 -4.85 -5.83 10.74
C ARG A 8 -6.09 -6.34 11.45
N ASP A 9 -7.19 -6.37 10.72
CA ASP A 9 -8.43 -6.99 11.14
C ASP A 9 -9.08 -7.60 9.89
N ASN A 10 -9.58 -8.82 10.00
CA ASN A 10 -10.31 -9.48 8.91
C ASN A 10 -11.81 -9.16 8.94
N ARG A 11 -12.29 -8.41 9.93
CA ARG A 11 -13.67 -7.90 10.00
C ARG A 11 -13.85 -6.68 9.09
N PRO A 12 -15.11 -6.37 8.70
CA PRO A 12 -15.41 -5.11 8.02
C PRO A 12 -14.88 -3.91 8.81
N ALA A 13 -14.31 -2.91 8.12
CA ALA A 13 -13.69 -1.75 8.76
C ALA A 13 -14.65 -0.99 9.70
N SER A 14 -15.96 -0.97 9.38
CA SER A 14 -17.01 -0.38 10.21
C SER A 14 -17.31 -1.14 11.52
N LEU A 15 -16.86 -2.39 11.64
CA LEU A 15 -17.06 -3.26 12.79
C LEU A 15 -15.75 -3.64 13.48
N SER A 16 -14.64 -3.03 13.08
CA SER A 16 -13.30 -3.36 13.56
C SER A 16 -12.92 -2.56 14.81
N PRO A 17 -12.76 -3.18 15.98
CA PRO A 17 -12.18 -2.54 17.16
C PRO A 17 -10.76 -2.04 16.94
N ILE A 18 -10.01 -2.66 16.01
CA ILE A 18 -8.67 -2.20 15.62
C ILE A 18 -8.78 -0.85 14.90
N ALA A 19 -9.75 -0.69 13.98
CA ALA A 19 -9.99 0.59 13.31
C ALA A 19 -10.39 1.69 14.32
N ASP A 20 -11.22 1.37 15.30
CA ASP A 20 -11.61 2.30 16.34
C ASP A 20 -10.43 2.68 17.27
N CYS A 21 -9.59 1.71 17.60
CA CYS A 21 -8.34 1.96 18.33
C CYS A 21 -7.43 2.92 17.54
N VAL A 22 -7.23 2.69 16.25
CA VAL A 22 -6.38 3.54 15.39
C VAL A 22 -6.92 4.98 15.31
N LYS A 23 -8.25 5.17 15.26
CA LYS A 23 -8.88 6.51 15.28
C LYS A 23 -8.58 7.28 16.56
N GLN A 24 -8.51 6.58 17.70
CA GLN A 24 -8.28 7.20 19.00
C GLN A 24 -6.81 7.57 19.23
N TYR A 25 -5.88 6.88 18.60
CA TYR A 25 -4.45 7.12 18.76
C TYR A 25 -3.91 8.16 17.79
N LYS A 26 -3.27 9.19 18.29
CA LYS A 26 -2.53 10.18 17.47
C LYS A 26 -1.21 9.57 16.97
N ILE A 27 -1.30 8.69 15.97
CA ILE A 27 -0.14 8.05 15.35
C ILE A 27 0.47 9.00 14.33
N LYS A 28 1.73 9.39 14.56
CA LYS A 28 2.51 10.18 13.57
C LYS A 28 3.40 9.24 12.79
N SER A 29 3.34 9.34 11.46
CA SER A 29 4.18 8.57 10.53
C SER A 29 4.44 9.39 9.28
N LEU A 30 5.61 9.20 8.68
CA LEU A 30 5.94 9.80 7.37
C LEU A 30 5.28 9.04 6.22
N ASN A 31 5.12 7.72 6.38
CA ASN A 31 4.48 6.86 5.39
C ASN A 31 3.36 6.06 6.05
N VAL A 32 2.18 6.09 5.45
CA VAL A 32 1.01 5.32 5.89
C VAL A 32 0.44 4.58 4.68
N ILE A 33 0.26 3.28 4.80
CA ILE A 33 -0.46 2.46 3.83
C ILE A 33 -1.71 1.94 4.51
N ALA A 34 -2.87 2.27 3.96
CA ALA A 34 -4.17 1.78 4.41
C ALA A 34 -4.86 1.00 3.29
N HIS A 35 -5.44 -0.14 3.60
CA HIS A 35 -6.15 -0.96 2.62
C HIS A 35 -7.43 -1.52 3.24
N ILE A 36 -8.55 -1.29 2.57
CA ILE A 36 -9.84 -1.90 2.89
C ILE A 36 -10.13 -2.93 1.80
N ARG A 37 -10.08 -4.21 2.17
CA ARG A 37 -10.29 -5.30 1.24
C ARG A 37 -11.78 -5.56 1.04
N LYS A 38 -12.23 -5.54 -0.22
CA LYS A 38 -13.47 -6.22 -0.62
C LYS A 38 -13.06 -7.63 -1.07
N ALA A 39 -13.37 -8.65 -0.28
CA ALA A 39 -13.00 -10.02 -0.59
C ALA A 39 -13.74 -10.49 -1.85
N THR A 40 -13.04 -10.61 -2.97
CA THR A 40 -13.55 -11.17 -4.23
C THR A 40 -13.02 -12.58 -4.46
N GLN A 41 -11.86 -12.90 -3.88
CA GLN A 41 -11.19 -14.21 -3.95
C GLN A 41 -10.48 -14.51 -2.63
N GLY A 42 -10.35 -15.79 -2.29
CA GLY A 42 -9.70 -16.29 -1.08
C GLY A 42 -10.53 -16.09 0.20
N ALA A 43 -10.21 -16.85 1.22
CA ALA A 43 -10.87 -16.81 2.51
C ALA A 43 -10.66 -15.45 3.21
N VAL A 44 -11.66 -15.06 4.05
CA VAL A 44 -11.56 -13.86 4.89
C VAL A 44 -10.80 -14.22 6.17
N ASN A 45 -9.47 -14.25 6.06
CA ASN A 45 -8.54 -14.60 7.13
C ASN A 45 -7.53 -13.48 7.30
N ILE A 46 -6.85 -13.49 8.45
CA ILE A 46 -5.84 -12.45 8.77
C ILE A 46 -4.61 -12.54 7.86
N GLU A 47 -4.20 -13.74 7.46
CA GLU A 47 -3.10 -13.97 6.53
C GLU A 47 -3.38 -13.43 5.13
N ASN A 48 -4.66 -13.31 4.74
CA ASN A 48 -5.10 -12.74 3.48
C ASN A 48 -5.39 -11.23 3.55
N THR A 49 -5.06 -10.59 4.67
CA THR A 49 -5.36 -9.18 4.92
C THR A 49 -4.15 -8.30 4.69
N HIS A 50 -4.30 -7.28 3.83
CA HIS A 50 -3.26 -6.27 3.59
C HIS A 50 -3.01 -5.37 4.82
N PRO A 51 -1.85 -4.70 4.86
CA PRO A 51 -0.71 -4.82 3.95
C PRO A 51 0.11 -6.08 4.22
N PHE A 52 0.79 -6.58 3.19
CA PHE A 52 1.80 -7.64 3.34
C PHE A 52 3.15 -7.03 3.67
N ILE A 53 3.99 -7.78 4.40
CA ILE A 53 5.31 -7.32 4.81
C ILE A 53 6.31 -8.43 4.60
N ARG A 54 7.46 -8.06 4.01
CA ARG A 54 8.63 -8.94 3.87
C ARG A 54 9.88 -8.18 4.24
N GLU A 55 10.85 -8.90 4.78
CA GLU A 55 12.20 -8.39 4.95
C GLU A 55 12.96 -8.50 3.62
N ILE A 56 13.54 -7.40 3.14
CA ILE A 56 14.41 -7.37 1.98
C ILE A 56 15.62 -6.51 2.34
N TRP A 57 16.81 -7.09 2.32
CA TRP A 57 18.10 -6.45 2.67
C TRP A 57 18.14 -5.77 4.05
N GLY A 58 17.51 -6.39 5.07
CA GLY A 58 17.49 -5.85 6.44
C GLY A 58 16.46 -4.75 6.66
N GLU A 59 15.54 -4.53 5.71
CA GLU A 59 14.49 -3.53 5.78
C GLU A 59 13.11 -4.17 5.67
N ASN A 60 12.13 -3.58 6.37
CA ASN A 60 10.74 -3.97 6.20
C ASN A 60 10.16 -3.31 4.94
N TRP A 61 9.72 -4.11 4.00
CA TRP A 61 9.00 -3.68 2.83
C TRP A 61 7.53 -3.98 2.98
N VAL A 62 6.70 -2.98 2.77
CA VAL A 62 5.25 -3.02 3.00
C VAL A 62 4.54 -2.85 1.66
N PHE A 63 3.62 -3.76 1.36
CA PHE A 63 2.93 -3.84 0.08
C PHE A 63 1.42 -3.94 0.26
N ALA A 64 0.69 -3.16 -0.54
CA ALA A 64 -0.76 -3.27 -0.69
C ALA A 64 -1.13 -3.23 -2.17
N HIS A 65 -1.98 -4.14 -2.60
CA HIS A 65 -2.42 -4.32 -3.98
C HIS A 65 -3.94 -4.19 -4.09
N ASN A 66 -4.38 -3.47 -5.09
CA ASN A 66 -5.77 -3.38 -5.53
C ASN A 66 -5.85 -3.86 -6.98
N GLY A 67 -6.38 -5.05 -7.16
CA GLY A 67 -6.46 -5.69 -8.46
C GLY A 67 -6.78 -7.17 -8.36
N ASN A 68 -6.58 -7.87 -9.45
CA ASN A 68 -6.74 -9.32 -9.55
C ASN A 68 -5.78 -9.86 -10.62
N LEU A 69 -4.91 -10.76 -10.20
CA LEU A 69 -3.91 -11.41 -11.05
C LEU A 69 -4.26 -12.89 -11.21
N LYS A 70 -4.01 -13.44 -12.40
CA LYS A 70 -4.24 -14.84 -12.71
C LYS A 70 -2.96 -15.44 -13.29
N ASP A 71 -2.84 -16.74 -13.14
CA ASP A 71 -1.75 -17.51 -13.74
C ASP A 71 -0.35 -16.97 -13.41
N LEU A 72 -0.16 -16.53 -12.15
CA LEU A 72 1.15 -16.09 -11.69
C LEU A 72 2.16 -17.24 -11.76
N PRO A 73 3.45 -16.93 -12.01
CA PRO A 73 4.50 -17.94 -12.02
C PRO A 73 4.53 -18.76 -10.73
N ASN A 74 4.88 -20.04 -10.85
CA ASN A 74 5.00 -20.92 -9.70
C ASN A 74 6.18 -20.48 -8.82
N MET A 75 5.92 -20.31 -7.52
CA MET A 75 6.88 -19.84 -6.52
C MET A 75 7.33 -20.93 -5.55
N SER A 76 7.09 -22.21 -5.86
CA SER A 76 7.36 -23.34 -4.96
C SER A 76 8.82 -23.45 -4.48
N GLU A 77 9.77 -22.97 -5.27
CA GLU A 77 11.21 -22.99 -4.95
C GLU A 77 11.76 -21.60 -4.51
N SER A 78 10.88 -20.61 -4.39
CA SER A 78 11.27 -19.25 -3.98
C SER A 78 11.62 -19.19 -2.49
N PHE A 79 12.57 -18.31 -2.13
CA PHE A 79 12.84 -18.00 -0.72
C PHE A 79 11.66 -17.29 -0.05
N CYS A 80 10.83 -16.59 -0.82
CA CYS A 80 9.64 -15.91 -0.35
C CYS A 80 8.40 -16.73 -0.71
N GLN A 81 7.80 -17.38 0.28
CA GLN A 81 6.57 -18.14 0.10
C GLN A 81 5.38 -17.33 0.62
N PRO A 82 4.24 -17.29 -0.12
CA PRO A 82 2.99 -16.77 0.41
C PRO A 82 2.55 -17.57 1.64
N ILE A 83 2.05 -16.88 2.67
CA ILE A 83 1.47 -17.51 3.86
C ILE A 83 -0.02 -17.75 3.64
N GLY A 84 -0.69 -16.77 3.04
CA GLY A 84 -2.08 -16.85 2.65
C GLY A 84 -2.27 -17.43 1.24
N SER A 85 -3.46 -17.21 0.70
CA SER A 85 -3.87 -17.73 -0.61
C SER A 85 -4.19 -16.63 -1.62
N THR A 86 -3.76 -15.38 -1.37
CA THR A 86 -4.06 -14.27 -2.27
C THR A 86 -3.01 -14.14 -3.38
N ASP A 87 -3.48 -13.79 -4.57
CA ASP A 87 -2.66 -13.34 -5.69
C ASP A 87 -1.76 -12.16 -5.33
N SER A 88 -2.27 -11.27 -4.49
CA SER A 88 -1.56 -10.09 -4.00
C SER A 88 -0.29 -10.45 -3.22
N GLU A 89 -0.37 -11.42 -2.31
CA GLU A 89 0.80 -11.88 -1.56
C GLU A 89 1.77 -12.64 -2.44
N ALA A 90 1.27 -13.47 -3.35
CA ALA A 90 2.08 -14.18 -4.34
C ALA A 90 2.84 -13.21 -5.24
N ALA A 91 2.18 -12.15 -5.74
CA ALA A 91 2.83 -11.10 -6.53
C ALA A 91 3.92 -10.38 -5.74
N PHE A 92 3.70 -10.09 -4.45
CA PHE A 92 4.72 -9.46 -3.61
C PHE A 92 5.92 -10.40 -3.37
N CYS A 93 5.67 -11.69 -3.14
CA CYS A 93 6.76 -12.67 -3.05
C CYS A 93 7.54 -12.76 -4.36
N TYR A 94 6.86 -12.75 -5.50
CA TYR A 94 7.51 -12.73 -6.81
C TYR A 94 8.40 -11.50 -7.00
N MET A 95 7.91 -10.31 -6.64
CA MET A 95 8.72 -9.09 -6.68
C MET A 95 9.95 -9.17 -5.77
N ALA A 96 9.80 -9.71 -4.56
CA ALA A 96 10.90 -9.88 -3.62
C ALA A 96 11.96 -10.86 -4.16
N GLU A 97 11.54 -11.98 -4.75
CA GLU A 97 12.41 -12.94 -5.42
C GLU A 97 13.16 -12.32 -6.59
N PHE A 98 12.44 -11.60 -7.48
CA PHE A 98 13.03 -10.89 -8.61
C PHE A 98 14.13 -9.92 -8.17
N LEU A 99 13.86 -9.14 -7.13
CA LEU A 99 14.83 -8.18 -6.60
C LEU A 99 16.07 -8.86 -6.00
N LYS A 100 15.88 -9.91 -5.17
CA LYS A 100 16.99 -10.61 -4.50
C LYS A 100 17.79 -11.53 -5.44
N SER A 101 17.19 -12.05 -6.48
CA SER A 101 17.89 -12.80 -7.51
C SER A 101 18.82 -11.90 -8.32
N ARG A 102 18.35 -10.69 -8.64
CA ARG A 102 19.10 -9.69 -9.41
C ARG A 102 20.21 -9.00 -8.60
N PHE A 103 19.96 -8.74 -7.31
CA PHE A 103 20.87 -7.98 -6.46
C PHE A 103 21.20 -8.75 -5.17
N LYS A 104 22.41 -9.26 -5.07
CA LYS A 104 22.86 -9.99 -3.86
C LYS A 104 23.03 -9.11 -2.62
N LYS A 105 23.18 -7.78 -2.82
CA LYS A 105 23.23 -6.75 -1.76
C LYS A 105 22.27 -5.64 -2.12
N LYS A 106 21.85 -4.82 -1.14
CA LYS A 106 20.98 -3.66 -1.39
C LYS A 106 21.59 -2.76 -2.47
N PRO A 107 20.92 -2.59 -3.62
CA PRO A 107 21.37 -1.72 -4.69
C PRO A 107 21.03 -0.26 -4.39
N THR A 108 21.36 0.65 -5.30
CA THR A 108 20.93 2.05 -5.24
C THR A 108 19.43 2.17 -5.43
N GLU A 109 18.82 3.26 -4.92
CA GLU A 109 17.37 3.52 -5.10
C GLU A 109 16.95 3.51 -6.57
N MET A 110 17.77 4.13 -7.44
CA MET A 110 17.50 4.14 -8.87
C MET A 110 17.44 2.73 -9.47
N GLN A 111 18.35 1.86 -9.07
CA GLN A 111 18.34 0.46 -9.51
C GLN A 111 17.11 -0.31 -8.97
N ILE A 112 16.71 0.00 -7.72
CA ILE A 112 15.48 -0.55 -7.14
C ILE A 112 14.27 -0.11 -7.98
N PHE A 113 14.15 1.18 -8.28
CA PHE A 113 13.01 1.72 -9.03
C PHE A 113 12.92 1.15 -10.44
N GLN A 114 14.06 1.01 -11.13
CA GLN A 114 14.12 0.37 -12.45
C GLN A 114 13.70 -1.09 -12.39
N ALA A 115 14.19 -1.84 -11.42
CA ALA A 115 13.84 -3.25 -11.25
C ALA A 115 12.35 -3.44 -10.87
N ILE A 116 11.80 -2.58 -10.01
CA ILE A 116 10.38 -2.59 -9.68
C ILE A 116 9.53 -2.25 -10.92
N GLN A 117 9.94 -1.27 -11.73
CA GLN A 117 9.24 -0.94 -12.96
C GLN A 117 9.22 -2.13 -13.94
N GLU A 118 10.33 -2.86 -14.05
CA GLU A 118 10.45 -4.04 -14.91
C GLU A 118 9.52 -5.16 -14.46
N VAL A 119 9.61 -5.59 -13.19
CA VAL A 119 8.77 -6.66 -12.66
C VAL A 119 7.30 -6.27 -12.59
N SER A 120 6.99 -4.97 -12.43
CA SER A 120 5.60 -4.49 -12.46
C SER A 120 4.96 -4.63 -13.84
N LYS A 121 5.72 -4.41 -14.92
CA LYS A 121 5.23 -4.64 -16.29
C LYS A 121 4.95 -6.12 -16.55
N GLU A 122 5.82 -6.98 -16.05
CA GLU A 122 5.62 -8.42 -16.12
C GLU A 122 4.36 -8.86 -15.39
N LEU A 123 4.19 -8.48 -14.13
CA LEU A 123 3.02 -8.82 -13.33
C LEU A 123 1.73 -8.20 -13.88
N ALA A 124 1.77 -7.00 -14.44
CA ALA A 124 0.60 -6.36 -15.05
C ALA A 124 0.08 -7.10 -16.30
N ALA A 125 0.88 -7.96 -16.93
CA ALA A 125 0.42 -8.84 -17.99
C ALA A 125 -0.53 -9.94 -17.51
N HIS A 126 -0.53 -10.23 -16.20
CA HIS A 126 -1.38 -11.22 -15.54
C HIS A 126 -2.72 -10.68 -15.06
N GLY A 127 -2.96 -9.36 -15.16
CA GLY A 127 -4.23 -8.74 -14.78
C GLY A 127 -4.11 -7.31 -14.25
N THR A 128 -5.10 -6.89 -13.47
CA THR A 128 -5.09 -5.56 -12.86
C THR A 128 -4.08 -5.52 -11.72
N PHE A 129 -3.10 -4.63 -11.83
CA PHE A 129 -2.00 -4.53 -10.87
C PHE A 129 -1.78 -3.07 -10.43
N ASN A 130 -2.64 -2.56 -9.55
CA ASN A 130 -2.42 -1.29 -8.87
C ASN A 130 -1.85 -1.57 -7.49
N PHE A 131 -0.70 -1.00 -7.14
CA PHE A 131 -0.12 -1.24 -5.83
C PHE A 131 0.56 -0.02 -5.24
N ILE A 132 0.74 -0.07 -3.92
CA ILE A 132 1.61 0.80 -3.16
C ILE A 132 2.65 -0.07 -2.46
N LEU A 133 3.92 0.31 -2.59
CA LEU A 133 5.07 -0.34 -1.98
C LEU A 133 5.92 0.70 -1.27
N SER A 134 6.34 0.42 -0.04
CA SER A 134 7.23 1.30 0.72
C SER A 134 8.18 0.51 1.62
N ASN A 135 9.40 1.02 1.79
CA ASN A 135 10.34 0.56 2.83
C ASN A 135 10.42 1.55 4.01
N GLY A 136 9.56 2.58 4.04
CA GLY A 136 9.54 3.64 5.05
C GLY A 136 10.39 4.87 4.71
N GLU A 137 11.37 4.77 3.81
CA GLU A 137 12.17 5.88 3.31
C GLU A 137 11.53 6.51 2.07
N TRP A 138 10.98 5.68 1.19
CA TRP A 138 10.26 6.06 -0.02
C TRP A 138 8.96 5.27 -0.18
N MET A 139 8.13 5.74 -1.09
CA MET A 139 6.89 5.07 -1.48
C MET A 139 6.79 5.06 -3.01
N ILE A 140 6.48 3.91 -3.58
CA ILE A 140 6.19 3.72 -4.99
C ILE A 140 4.72 3.38 -5.15
N ALA A 141 4.06 3.99 -6.12
CA ALA A 141 2.75 3.62 -6.59
C ALA A 141 2.83 3.19 -8.04
N HIS A 142 2.21 2.06 -8.37
CA HIS A 142 2.04 1.56 -9.73
C HIS A 142 0.56 1.54 -10.07
N CYS A 143 0.22 2.08 -11.24
CA CYS A 143 -1.14 2.16 -11.74
C CYS A 143 -1.24 1.46 -13.09
N SER A 144 -1.95 0.34 -13.14
CA SER A 144 -2.31 -0.31 -14.40
C SER A 144 -3.71 0.07 -14.91
N THR A 145 -4.58 0.56 -14.01
CA THR A 145 -5.97 0.94 -14.36
C THR A 145 -6.38 2.26 -13.74
N ASN A 146 -6.44 2.35 -12.42
CA ASN A 146 -7.01 3.51 -11.73
C ASN A 146 -6.33 3.79 -10.40
N LEU A 147 -5.62 4.91 -10.31
CA LEU A 147 -5.15 5.55 -9.09
C LEU A 147 -5.26 7.06 -9.25
N HIS A 148 -5.68 7.71 -8.20
CA HIS A 148 -5.73 9.16 -8.09
C HIS A 148 -4.66 9.61 -7.11
N TYR A 149 -4.17 10.84 -7.26
CA TYR A 149 -3.28 11.43 -6.28
C TYR A 149 -3.63 12.89 -6.02
N LEU A 150 -3.35 13.32 -4.81
CA LEU A 150 -3.52 14.69 -4.37
C LEU A 150 -2.30 15.13 -3.57
N VAL A 151 -1.81 16.34 -3.83
CA VAL A 151 -0.73 16.96 -3.06
C VAL A 151 -1.28 18.16 -2.31
N ARG A 152 -1.42 18.03 -0.99
CA ARG A 152 -1.77 19.15 -0.12
C ARG A 152 -0.51 19.84 0.38
N LYS A 153 -0.55 21.16 0.41
CA LYS A 153 0.45 22.01 1.05
C LYS A 153 -0.28 22.91 2.06
N ALA A 154 0.32 23.14 3.22
CA ALA A 154 -0.25 24.05 4.20
C ALA A 154 -0.37 25.49 3.66
N PRO A 155 -1.47 26.21 4.00
CA PRO A 155 -2.61 25.80 4.80
C PRO A 155 -3.52 24.85 4.02
N PHE A 156 -3.96 23.72 4.66
CA PHE A 156 -4.71 22.67 3.94
C PHE A 156 -6.19 23.01 3.72
N GLY A 157 -6.79 23.86 4.55
CA GLY A 157 -8.20 24.22 4.43
C GLY A 157 -9.18 23.12 4.82
N LYS A 158 -10.42 23.28 4.35
CA LYS A 158 -11.51 22.32 4.57
C LYS A 158 -11.77 21.53 3.31
N ALA A 159 -12.20 20.27 3.48
CA ALA A 159 -12.63 19.44 2.38
C ALA A 159 -13.85 18.60 2.75
N HIS A 160 -14.73 18.35 1.78
CA HIS A 160 -15.94 17.56 1.95
C HIS A 160 -15.66 16.10 1.58
N ARG A 161 -15.99 15.19 2.49
CA ARG A 161 -15.84 13.75 2.24
C ARG A 161 -16.79 13.29 1.13
N ILE A 162 -16.35 12.29 0.36
CA ILE A 162 -17.17 11.75 -0.73
C ILE A 162 -18.24 10.78 -0.23
N ASP A 163 -17.97 10.10 0.89
CA ASP A 163 -18.83 9.01 1.38
C ASP A 163 -20.03 9.51 2.20
N ASP A 164 -19.90 10.65 2.89
CA ASP A 164 -20.94 11.13 3.81
C ASP A 164 -20.94 12.65 3.89
N ASP A 165 -21.23 13.49 3.23
CA ASP A 165 -21.29 14.97 3.31
C ASP A 165 -20.58 15.65 4.52
N GLY A 166 -19.74 14.88 5.23
CA GLY A 166 -18.94 15.36 6.35
C GLY A 166 -17.81 16.28 5.89
N VAL A 167 -17.55 17.32 6.67
CA VAL A 167 -16.45 18.26 6.43
C VAL A 167 -15.28 17.94 7.35
N ILE A 168 -14.09 17.89 6.80
CA ILE A 168 -12.85 17.81 7.57
C ILE A 168 -12.14 19.15 7.47
N ASP A 169 -11.81 19.76 8.61
CA ASP A 169 -10.93 20.90 8.67
C ASP A 169 -9.50 20.43 8.92
N PHE A 170 -8.67 20.47 7.90
CA PHE A 170 -7.28 20.02 7.99
C PHE A 170 -6.36 21.05 8.68
N ASN A 171 -6.81 22.28 8.89
CA ASN A 171 -6.04 23.29 9.62
C ASN A 171 -5.78 22.88 11.08
N ASP A 172 -6.68 22.08 11.67
CA ASP A 172 -6.52 21.55 13.02
C ASP A 172 -5.34 20.57 13.16
N TYR A 173 -4.85 20.04 12.05
CA TYR A 173 -3.80 19.00 12.00
C TYR A 173 -2.52 19.46 11.32
N ALA A 174 -2.59 20.49 10.48
CA ALA A 174 -1.47 20.98 9.69
C ALA A 174 -0.62 22.00 10.46
N LYS A 175 0.67 22.02 10.16
CA LYS A 175 1.61 23.06 10.57
C LYS A 175 2.11 23.79 9.34
N ASP A 176 2.61 25.00 9.54
CA ASP A 176 3.25 25.76 8.47
C ASP A 176 4.38 24.96 7.82
N GLY A 177 4.33 24.90 6.49
CA GLY A 177 5.31 24.14 5.68
C GLY A 177 4.98 22.65 5.49
N ASP A 178 3.93 22.11 6.12
CA ASP A 178 3.54 20.71 5.91
C ASP A 178 3.12 20.47 4.46
N LYS A 179 3.56 19.32 3.96
CA LYS A 179 3.19 18.81 2.64
C LYS A 179 2.84 17.33 2.75
N VAL A 180 1.68 16.95 2.21
CA VAL A 180 1.18 15.58 2.22
C VAL A 180 0.82 15.17 0.81
N THR A 181 1.32 14.01 0.37
CA THR A 181 0.86 13.35 -0.85
C THR A 181 -0.07 12.20 -0.47
N ILE A 182 -1.25 12.17 -1.06
CA ILE A 182 -2.25 11.12 -0.88
C ILE A 182 -2.39 10.40 -2.21
N ILE A 183 -2.33 9.07 -2.20
CA ILE A 183 -2.55 8.21 -3.36
C ILE A 183 -3.67 7.24 -3.00
N THR A 184 -4.68 7.13 -3.85
CA THR A 184 -5.87 6.33 -3.56
C THR A 184 -6.50 5.77 -4.83
N THR A 185 -7.28 4.71 -4.70
CA THR A 185 -8.02 4.09 -5.82
C THR A 185 -9.17 4.99 -6.29
N PHE A 186 -9.81 5.71 -5.37
CA PHE A 186 -10.89 6.67 -5.66
C PHE A 186 -10.66 7.96 -4.88
N PRO A 187 -11.10 9.12 -5.39
CA PRO A 187 -11.09 10.37 -4.65
C PRO A 187 -11.74 10.22 -3.26
N LEU A 188 -11.18 10.87 -2.26
CA LEU A 188 -11.70 10.85 -0.89
C LEU A 188 -12.55 12.08 -0.58
N THR A 189 -12.42 13.12 -1.38
CA THR A 189 -13.11 14.43 -1.22
C THR A 189 -13.70 14.89 -2.54
N LYS A 190 -14.76 15.71 -2.46
CA LYS A 190 -15.53 16.17 -3.63
C LYS A 190 -14.95 17.44 -4.28
N ASP A 191 -14.27 18.24 -3.50
CA ASP A 191 -13.89 19.63 -3.79
C ASP A 191 -12.38 19.84 -3.97
N GLU A 192 -11.61 18.77 -4.02
CA GLU A 192 -10.17 18.81 -4.25
C GLU A 192 -9.79 18.26 -5.64
N PRO A 193 -8.70 18.74 -6.25
CA PRO A 193 -8.23 18.29 -7.58
C PRO A 193 -7.45 16.97 -7.51
N TRP A 194 -8.16 15.86 -7.56
CA TRP A 194 -7.61 14.49 -7.56
C TRP A 194 -7.06 14.09 -8.93
#